data_521d2b0a06eae2f7d15401587eb7c16d
#
_entry.id   521d2b0a06eae2f7d15401587eb7c16d
#
_cell.length_a   1.000
_cell.length_b   1.000
_cell.length_c   1.000
_cell.angle_alpha   90.00
_cell.angle_beta   90.00
_cell.angle_gamma   90.00
#
_symmetry.space_group_name_H-M   'P 1'
#
loop_
_entity.id
_entity.type
_entity.pdbx_description
1 polymer ?
#
loop_
_entity_poly.entity_id
_entity_poly.type
_entity_poly.pdbx_seq_one_letter_code
_entity_poly.pdbx_strand_id
1 'polypeptide(L)'
;KADHYLDTLFSWVSTIGRIEVSLVFLLILLFIIKKQHRITVVLLFGMMQGIEVFCKLSIQQKGPPFQFYRHQIEGSLLDSYIAPGYSYPSGHAMRVTVIAFIILYTVIKSEKLSFIQKNIIVSSILPIVILLFISKIYLGEHWISDIVGGILLGLTFNLFGYTLLRRFNWN
;
A
#
# COMPACT_ATOMS: atom_id res chain seq x y z
N LYS A 1 -8.39 29.70 -2.35
CA LYS A 1 -7.89 29.33 -1.01
C LYS A 1 -7.96 27.82 -0.95
N ALA A 2 -6.81 27.14 -0.79
CA ALA A 2 -6.80 25.70 -0.51
C ALA A 2 -7.62 25.51 0.79
N ASP A 3 -8.48 24.50 0.79
CA ASP A 3 -9.29 24.18 1.95
C ASP A 3 -8.40 23.48 2.98
N HIS A 4 -7.95 24.21 3.98
CA HIS A 4 -7.03 23.74 5.02
C HIS A 4 -7.54 22.46 5.71
N TYR A 5 -8.86 22.29 5.83
CA TYR A 5 -9.45 21.08 6.41
C TYR A 5 -9.25 19.87 5.50
N LEU A 6 -9.43 20.02 4.19
CA LEU A 6 -9.21 18.93 3.23
C LEU A 6 -7.73 18.57 3.14
N ASP A 7 -6.84 19.56 3.13
CA ASP A 7 -5.39 19.32 3.12
C ASP A 7 -4.97 18.50 4.36
N THR A 8 -5.47 18.86 5.53
CA THR A 8 -5.20 18.15 6.78
C THR A 8 -5.80 16.73 6.77
N LEU A 9 -7.07 16.61 6.35
CA LEU A 9 -7.74 15.31 6.26
C LEU A 9 -6.99 14.34 5.34
N PHE A 10 -6.68 14.78 4.11
CA PHE A 10 -5.97 13.95 3.14
C PHE A 10 -4.54 13.66 3.57
N SER A 11 -3.87 14.56 4.28
CA SER A 11 -2.55 14.30 4.87
C SER A 11 -2.61 13.16 5.90
N TRP A 12 -3.62 13.15 6.79
CA TRP A 12 -3.83 12.05 7.74
C TRP A 12 -4.15 10.74 7.05
N VAL A 13 -5.09 10.75 6.10
CA VAL A 13 -5.44 9.57 5.29
C VAL A 13 -4.21 8.99 4.59
N SER A 14 -3.38 9.86 4.02
CA SER A 14 -2.15 9.51 3.33
C SER A 14 -1.14 8.74 4.21
N THR A 15 -1.15 8.94 5.54
CA THR A 15 -0.20 8.26 6.45
C THR A 15 -0.35 6.73 6.45
N ILE A 16 -1.54 6.20 6.15
CA ILE A 16 -1.81 4.75 6.18
C ILE A 16 -0.96 3.99 5.15
N GLY A 17 -0.62 4.61 4.02
CA GLY A 17 0.23 3.99 2.99
C GLY A 17 1.75 4.13 3.23
N ARG A 18 2.19 4.72 4.34
CA ARG A 18 3.60 4.86 4.67
C ARG A 18 4.26 3.51 4.93
N ILE A 19 5.57 3.43 4.68
CA ILE A 19 6.34 2.20 4.88
C ILE A 19 6.33 1.77 6.34
N GLU A 20 6.35 2.71 7.28
CA GLU A 20 6.32 2.46 8.73
C GLU A 20 5.02 1.72 9.12
N VAL A 21 3.88 2.16 8.60
CA VAL A 21 2.59 1.50 8.84
C VAL A 21 2.57 0.11 8.22
N SER A 22 3.15 -0.04 7.02
CA SER A 22 3.26 -1.34 6.36
C SER A 22 4.17 -2.31 7.13
N LEU A 23 5.23 -1.81 7.75
CA LEU A 23 6.11 -2.63 8.62
C LEU A 23 5.37 -3.09 9.88
N VAL A 24 4.58 -2.22 10.51
CA VAL A 24 3.73 -2.62 11.65
C VAL A 24 2.73 -3.70 11.22
N PHE A 25 2.08 -3.51 10.06
CA PHE A 25 1.18 -4.53 9.52
C PHE A 25 1.90 -5.85 9.23
N LEU A 26 3.10 -5.81 8.65
CA LEU A 26 3.94 -6.99 8.43
C LEU A 26 4.24 -7.71 9.75
N LEU A 27 4.64 -6.98 10.79
CA LEU A 27 4.90 -7.58 12.11
C LEU A 27 3.66 -8.28 12.66
N ILE A 28 2.49 -7.64 12.63
CA ILE A 28 1.23 -8.24 13.06
C ILE A 28 0.94 -9.52 12.25
N LEU A 29 1.11 -9.46 10.92
CA LEU A 29 0.91 -10.60 10.03
C LEU A 29 1.82 -11.78 10.41
N LEU A 30 3.10 -11.52 10.73
CA LEU A 30 4.07 -12.54 11.14
C LEU A 30 3.70 -13.24 12.46
N PHE A 31 2.95 -12.59 13.35
CA PHE A 31 2.42 -13.26 14.55
C PHE A 31 1.25 -14.19 14.24
N ILE A 32 0.44 -13.85 13.24
CA ILE A 32 -0.79 -14.58 12.90
C ILE A 32 -0.49 -15.80 12.00
N ILE A 33 0.43 -15.68 11.06
CA ILE A 33 0.72 -16.73 10.08
C ILE A 33 1.54 -17.88 10.69
N LYS A 34 1.42 -19.07 10.08
CA LYS A 34 2.22 -20.24 10.46
C LYS A 34 3.72 -19.97 10.33
N LYS A 35 4.53 -20.44 11.28
CA LYS A 35 5.98 -20.21 11.33
C LYS A 35 6.70 -20.52 10.02
N GLN A 36 6.30 -21.59 9.34
CA GLN A 36 6.89 -22.02 8.06
C GLN A 36 6.77 -20.99 6.91
N HIS A 37 5.78 -20.09 6.98
CA HIS A 37 5.55 -19.07 5.94
C HIS A 37 6.18 -17.71 6.25
N ARG A 38 6.68 -17.50 7.47
CA ARG A 38 7.20 -16.20 7.93
C ARG A 38 8.34 -15.70 7.06
N ILE A 39 9.32 -16.55 6.79
CA ILE A 39 10.47 -16.20 5.96
C ILE A 39 10.01 -15.82 4.55
N THR A 40 9.10 -16.60 3.96
CA THR A 40 8.55 -16.32 2.62
C THR A 40 7.88 -14.94 2.57
N VAL A 41 7.08 -14.60 3.58
CA VAL A 41 6.38 -13.30 3.63
C VAL A 41 7.37 -12.14 3.81
N VAL A 42 8.39 -12.30 4.64
CA VAL A 42 9.45 -11.28 4.79
C VAL A 42 10.22 -11.08 3.48
N LEU A 43 10.57 -12.18 2.78
CA LEU A 43 11.27 -12.11 1.49
C LEU A 43 10.38 -11.45 0.42
N LEU A 44 9.09 -11.78 0.36
CA LEU A 44 8.14 -11.16 -0.56
C LEU A 44 8.02 -9.65 -0.30
N PHE A 45 7.93 -9.24 0.97
CA PHE A 45 7.89 -7.83 1.34
C PHE A 45 9.19 -7.11 0.93
N GLY A 46 10.35 -7.69 1.24
CA GLY A 46 11.64 -7.13 0.83
C GLY A 46 11.80 -7.02 -0.69
N MET A 47 11.38 -8.05 -1.42
CA MET A 47 11.40 -8.05 -2.89
C MET A 47 10.47 -6.97 -3.46
N MET A 48 9.29 -6.79 -2.88
CA MET A 48 8.35 -5.73 -3.27
C MET A 48 8.98 -4.35 -3.13
N GLN A 49 9.63 -4.07 -2.00
CA GLN A 49 10.33 -2.79 -1.79
C GLN A 49 11.53 -2.64 -2.74
N GLY A 50 12.29 -3.70 -2.98
CA GLY A 50 13.40 -3.71 -3.94
C GLY A 50 12.96 -3.39 -5.37
N ILE A 51 11.84 -3.96 -5.82
CA ILE A 51 11.27 -3.68 -7.15
C ILE A 51 10.75 -2.23 -7.23
N GLU A 52 10.14 -1.69 -6.17
CA GLU A 52 9.77 -0.27 -6.12
C GLU A 52 10.98 0.63 -6.39
N VAL A 53 12.06 0.42 -5.64
CA VAL A 53 13.30 1.20 -5.79
C VAL A 53 13.92 1.02 -7.18
N PHE A 54 13.99 -0.22 -7.66
CA PHE A 54 14.51 -0.53 -8.99
C PHE A 54 13.72 0.19 -10.09
N CYS A 55 12.39 0.16 -10.05
CA CYS A 55 11.55 0.86 -11.02
C CYS A 55 11.75 2.37 -10.95
N LYS A 56 11.84 2.96 -9.75
CA LYS A 56 12.09 4.39 -9.58
C LYS A 56 13.42 4.82 -10.22
N LEU A 57 14.47 4.07 -9.96
CA LEU A 57 15.81 4.36 -10.51
C LEU A 57 15.91 4.11 -12.02
N SER A 58 15.16 3.14 -12.56
CA SER A 58 15.19 2.80 -13.98
C SER A 58 14.32 3.72 -14.83
N ILE A 59 13.13 4.09 -14.35
CA ILE A 59 12.16 4.88 -15.13
C ILE A 59 12.39 6.38 -14.94
N GLN A 60 12.87 6.78 -13.76
CA GLN A 60 13.24 8.15 -13.42
C GLN A 60 12.13 9.19 -13.67
N GLN A 61 10.86 8.80 -13.52
CA GLN A 61 9.74 9.70 -13.67
C GLN A 61 9.68 10.70 -12.51
N LYS A 62 9.76 11.99 -12.83
CA LYS A 62 9.64 13.07 -11.85
C LYS A 62 8.19 13.18 -11.35
N GLY A 63 8.04 13.45 -10.06
CA GLY A 63 6.76 13.74 -9.46
C GLY A 63 6.12 15.05 -9.96
N PRO A 64 4.88 15.34 -9.52
CA PRO A 64 4.26 16.63 -9.78
C PRO A 64 5.14 17.80 -9.32
N PRO A 65 5.10 18.96 -10.02
CA PRO A 65 5.84 20.14 -9.61
C PRO A 65 5.48 20.61 -8.20
N PHE A 66 6.47 21.14 -7.47
CA PHE A 66 6.32 21.59 -6.07
C PHE A 66 5.13 22.53 -5.84
N GLN A 67 4.74 23.33 -6.83
CA GLN A 67 3.57 24.23 -6.76
C GLN A 67 2.22 23.53 -6.50
N PHE A 68 2.14 22.21 -6.75
CA PHE A 68 0.97 21.39 -6.49
C PHE A 68 1.00 20.71 -5.12
N TYR A 69 2.10 20.83 -4.39
CA TYR A 69 2.28 20.18 -3.10
C TYR A 69 1.40 20.83 -2.03
N ARG A 70 0.55 20.03 -1.37
CA ARG A 70 -0.41 20.47 -0.34
C ARG A 70 -0.20 19.79 1.01
N HIS A 71 1.00 19.26 1.22
CA HIS A 71 1.27 18.43 2.41
C HIS A 71 1.27 19.27 3.68
N GLN A 72 0.52 18.81 4.70
CA GLN A 72 0.41 19.45 6.02
C GLN A 72 1.18 18.71 7.11
N ILE A 73 1.57 17.45 6.85
CA ILE A 73 2.26 16.60 7.80
C ILE A 73 3.59 16.20 7.17
N GLU A 74 4.68 16.30 7.93
CA GLU A 74 6.01 15.90 7.47
C GLU A 74 5.99 14.50 6.86
N GLY A 75 6.69 14.33 5.75
CA GLY A 75 6.79 13.08 5.00
C GLY A 75 7.38 11.95 5.84
N SER A 76 7.22 10.72 5.36
CA SER A 76 7.88 9.56 5.93
C SER A 76 9.39 9.73 5.87
N LEU A 77 10.07 9.53 6.99
CA LEU A 77 11.53 9.57 7.04
C LEU A 77 12.15 8.54 6.09
N LEU A 78 11.58 7.32 6.07
CA LEU A 78 12.11 6.22 5.26
C LEU A 78 11.85 6.41 3.77
N ASP A 79 10.68 6.91 3.35
CA ASP A 79 10.38 7.17 1.94
C ASP A 79 11.33 8.22 1.33
N SER A 80 11.76 9.20 2.13
CA SER A 80 12.71 10.25 1.70
C SER A 80 14.11 9.72 1.45
N TYR A 81 14.54 8.70 2.18
CA TYR A 81 15.88 8.09 2.03
C TYR A 81 15.95 7.05 0.91
N ILE A 82 14.83 6.34 0.63
CA ILE A 82 14.87 5.16 -0.24
C ILE A 82 14.92 5.53 -1.73
N ALA A 83 14.23 6.58 -2.19
CA ALA A 83 14.30 7.03 -3.58
C ALA A 83 13.90 8.51 -3.72
N PRO A 84 14.77 9.45 -3.37
CA PRO A 84 14.46 10.87 -3.47
C PRO A 84 14.27 11.30 -4.94
N GLY A 85 13.13 11.92 -5.23
CA GLY A 85 12.90 12.64 -6.48
C GLY A 85 12.19 11.90 -7.61
N TYR A 86 11.96 10.59 -7.50
CA TYR A 86 11.21 9.82 -8.50
C TYR A 86 9.88 9.30 -7.94
N SER A 87 8.80 9.52 -8.72
CA SER A 87 7.43 9.24 -8.26
C SER A 87 6.89 7.87 -8.68
N TYR A 88 7.31 7.35 -9.84
CA TYR A 88 6.79 6.11 -10.40
C TYR A 88 7.64 4.88 -10.00
N PRO A 89 7.00 3.78 -9.60
CA PRO A 89 5.58 3.64 -9.22
C PRO A 89 5.33 4.14 -7.79
N SER A 90 4.05 4.40 -7.45
CA SER A 90 3.69 4.79 -6.09
C SER A 90 3.81 3.62 -5.11
N GLY A 91 4.80 3.69 -4.22
CA GLY A 91 4.98 2.70 -3.15
C GLY A 91 3.80 2.67 -2.17
N HIS A 92 3.18 3.83 -1.89
CA HIS A 92 1.97 3.90 -1.09
C HIS A 92 0.82 3.10 -1.71
N ALA A 93 0.56 3.30 -3.01
CA ALA A 93 -0.50 2.57 -3.71
C ALA A 93 -0.22 1.05 -3.74
N MET A 94 1.03 0.66 -3.96
CA MET A 94 1.45 -0.73 -3.95
C MET A 94 1.23 -1.38 -2.58
N ARG A 95 1.71 -0.76 -1.50
CA ARG A 95 1.55 -1.26 -0.12
C ARG A 95 0.10 -1.36 0.31
N VAL A 96 -0.70 -0.30 0.06
CA VAL A 96 -2.13 -0.29 0.36
C VAL A 96 -2.87 -1.40 -0.39
N THR A 97 -2.55 -1.62 -1.66
CA THR A 97 -3.15 -2.70 -2.46
C THR A 97 -2.84 -4.07 -1.89
N VAL A 98 -1.59 -4.31 -1.46
CA VAL A 98 -1.18 -5.59 -0.85
C VAL A 98 -1.92 -5.81 0.47
N ILE A 99 -1.94 -4.81 1.35
CA ILE A 99 -2.59 -4.89 2.66
C ILE A 99 -4.10 -5.11 2.50
N ALA A 100 -4.76 -4.33 1.65
CA ALA A 100 -6.18 -4.44 1.39
C ALA A 100 -6.55 -5.84 0.86
N PHE A 101 -5.78 -6.37 -0.07
CA PHE A 101 -6.01 -7.73 -0.61
C PHE A 101 -5.90 -8.78 0.48
N ILE A 102 -4.86 -8.73 1.34
CA ILE A 102 -4.67 -9.69 2.44
C ILE A 102 -5.85 -9.63 3.42
N ILE A 103 -6.29 -8.42 3.78
CA ILE A 103 -7.43 -8.24 4.69
C ILE A 103 -8.71 -8.79 4.04
N LEU A 104 -9.01 -8.40 2.79
CA LEU A 104 -10.20 -8.87 2.08
C LEU A 104 -10.20 -10.39 1.91
N TYR A 105 -9.08 -10.98 1.53
CA TYR A 105 -8.93 -12.43 1.41
C TYR A 105 -9.21 -13.13 2.76
N THR A 106 -8.62 -12.63 3.85
CA THR A 106 -8.80 -13.18 5.19
C THR A 106 -10.25 -13.08 5.66
N VAL A 107 -10.90 -11.94 5.42
CA VAL A 107 -12.30 -11.70 5.76
C VAL A 107 -13.23 -12.63 4.97
N ILE A 108 -13.04 -12.74 3.66
CA ILE A 108 -13.88 -13.58 2.80
C ILE A 108 -13.77 -15.06 3.20
N LYS A 109 -12.54 -15.53 3.51
CA LYS A 109 -12.26 -16.92 3.88
C LYS A 109 -12.60 -17.25 5.33
N SER A 110 -12.83 -16.28 6.19
CA SER A 110 -13.14 -16.51 7.60
C SER A 110 -14.47 -17.26 7.77
N GLU A 111 -14.44 -18.37 8.47
CA GLU A 111 -15.67 -19.10 8.89
C GLU A 111 -16.30 -18.49 10.13
N LYS A 112 -15.59 -17.65 10.87
CA LYS A 112 -16.06 -17.00 12.10
C LYS A 112 -16.95 -15.79 11.84
N LEU A 113 -16.88 -15.20 10.66
CA LEU A 113 -17.66 -14.01 10.29
C LEU A 113 -18.94 -14.41 9.56
N SER A 114 -20.07 -13.82 9.96
CA SER A 114 -21.32 -13.95 9.25
C SER A 114 -21.26 -13.25 7.87
N PHE A 115 -22.16 -13.61 6.97
CA PHE A 115 -22.29 -12.97 5.65
C PHE A 115 -22.43 -11.44 5.75
N ILE A 116 -23.26 -10.98 6.71
CA ILE A 116 -23.49 -9.54 6.93
C ILE A 116 -22.20 -8.84 7.37
N GLN A 117 -21.46 -9.43 8.33
CA GLN A 117 -20.18 -8.87 8.80
C GLN A 117 -19.14 -8.77 7.66
N LYS A 118 -19.04 -9.82 6.83
CA LYS A 118 -18.15 -9.82 5.67
C LYS A 118 -18.50 -8.69 4.72
N ASN A 119 -19.78 -8.53 4.36
CA ASN A 119 -20.22 -7.48 3.45
C ASN A 119 -19.96 -6.08 4.02
N ILE A 120 -20.21 -5.84 5.31
CA ILE A 120 -19.94 -4.55 5.95
C ILE A 120 -18.43 -4.24 5.85
N ILE A 121 -17.55 -5.19 6.18
CA ILE A 121 -16.10 -4.97 6.14
C ILE A 121 -15.63 -4.72 4.70
N VAL A 122 -16.05 -5.54 3.74
CA VAL A 122 -15.67 -5.40 2.32
C VAL A 122 -16.14 -4.05 1.77
N SER A 123 -17.39 -3.65 2.04
CA SER A 123 -17.96 -2.38 1.59
C SER A 123 -17.29 -1.17 2.24
N SER A 124 -16.69 -1.32 3.43
CA SER A 124 -15.97 -0.25 4.11
C SER A 124 -14.54 -0.10 3.61
N ILE A 125 -13.86 -1.21 3.30
CA ILE A 125 -12.44 -1.18 2.87
C ILE A 125 -12.29 -0.49 1.52
N LEU A 126 -13.16 -0.79 0.54
CA LEU A 126 -13.01 -0.27 -0.81
C LEU A 126 -13.03 1.26 -0.90
N PRO A 127 -13.99 1.98 -0.28
CA PRO A 127 -13.97 3.44 -0.24
C PRO A 127 -12.71 4.02 0.44
N ILE A 128 -12.23 3.37 1.52
CA ILE A 128 -11.02 3.80 2.23
C ILE A 128 -9.81 3.70 1.30
N VAL A 129 -9.65 2.59 0.58
CA VAL A 129 -8.55 2.39 -0.38
C VAL A 129 -8.60 3.42 -1.51
N ILE A 130 -9.79 3.68 -2.05
CA ILE A 130 -9.98 4.70 -3.09
C ILE A 130 -9.60 6.08 -2.54
N LEU A 131 -10.04 6.42 -1.34
CA LEU A 131 -9.71 7.70 -0.69
C LEU A 131 -8.20 7.85 -0.47
N LEU A 132 -7.51 6.78 -0.09
CA LEU A 132 -6.04 6.74 0.02
C LEU A 132 -5.36 7.04 -1.32
N PHE A 133 -5.84 6.49 -2.43
CA PHE A 133 -5.28 6.78 -3.75
C PHE A 133 -5.54 8.22 -4.18
N ILE A 134 -6.76 8.71 -3.96
CA ILE A 134 -7.14 10.11 -4.23
C ILE A 134 -6.29 11.06 -3.39
N SER A 135 -6.01 10.74 -2.13
CA SER A 135 -5.21 11.60 -1.25
C SER A 135 -3.81 11.90 -1.82
N LYS A 136 -3.17 10.90 -2.44
CA LYS A 136 -1.84 11.06 -3.05
C LYS A 136 -1.83 11.96 -4.28
N ILE A 137 -2.90 11.91 -5.07
CA ILE A 137 -3.08 12.79 -6.23
C ILE A 137 -3.42 14.21 -5.75
N TYR A 138 -4.35 14.33 -4.81
CA TYR A 138 -4.80 15.61 -4.24
C TYR A 138 -3.66 16.37 -3.57
N LEU A 139 -2.81 15.68 -2.81
CA LEU A 139 -1.66 16.25 -2.13
C LEU A 139 -0.52 16.63 -3.09
N GLY A 140 -0.63 16.31 -4.38
CA GLY A 140 0.39 16.60 -5.38
C GLY A 140 1.65 15.74 -5.29
N GLU A 141 1.58 14.60 -4.60
CA GLU A 141 2.74 13.72 -4.41
C GLU A 141 2.96 12.76 -5.59
N HIS A 142 1.88 12.35 -6.26
CA HIS A 142 1.90 11.36 -7.32
C HIS A 142 1.01 11.73 -8.51
N TRP A 143 1.44 11.32 -9.71
CA TRP A 143 0.59 11.28 -10.88
C TRP A 143 -0.37 10.09 -10.81
N ILE A 144 -1.47 10.16 -11.57
CA ILE A 144 -2.41 9.03 -11.70
C ILE A 144 -1.69 7.77 -12.21
N SER A 145 -0.76 7.92 -13.15
CA SER A 145 0.07 6.82 -13.66
C SER A 145 0.86 6.11 -12.58
N ASP A 146 1.39 6.86 -11.59
CA ASP A 146 2.15 6.28 -10.49
C ASP A 146 1.27 5.39 -9.61
N ILE A 147 0.04 5.87 -9.34
CA ILE A 147 -0.96 5.13 -8.56
C ILE A 147 -1.35 3.85 -9.29
N VAL A 148 -1.67 3.94 -10.59
CA VAL A 148 -2.01 2.77 -11.42
C VAL A 148 -0.85 1.77 -11.44
N GLY A 149 0.38 2.24 -11.65
CA GLY A 149 1.58 1.39 -11.62
C GLY A 149 1.76 0.70 -10.26
N GLY A 150 1.56 1.42 -9.15
CA GLY A 150 1.60 0.87 -7.80
C GLY A 150 0.52 -0.19 -7.55
N ILE A 151 -0.71 0.06 -7.98
CA ILE A 151 -1.81 -0.92 -7.89
C ILE A 151 -1.48 -2.20 -8.66
N LEU A 152 -1.04 -2.07 -9.91
CA LEU A 152 -0.69 -3.23 -10.75
C LEU A 152 0.43 -4.06 -10.15
N LEU A 153 1.48 -3.42 -9.64
CA LEU A 153 2.55 -4.11 -8.91
C LEU A 153 2.03 -4.79 -7.64
N GLY A 154 1.21 -4.10 -6.84
CA GLY A 154 0.62 -4.66 -5.63
C GLY A 154 -0.24 -5.89 -5.92
N LEU A 155 -1.06 -5.86 -6.98
CA LEU A 155 -1.85 -7.02 -7.42
C LEU A 155 -0.96 -8.16 -7.89
N THR A 156 0.10 -7.87 -8.65
CA THR A 156 1.07 -8.86 -9.11
C THR A 156 1.73 -9.58 -7.92
N PHE A 157 2.17 -8.83 -6.92
CA PHE A 157 2.75 -9.40 -5.70
C PHE A 157 1.75 -10.24 -4.92
N ASN A 158 0.48 -9.81 -4.83
CA ASN A 158 -0.56 -10.60 -4.18
C ASN A 158 -0.80 -11.93 -4.89
N LEU A 159 -0.92 -11.92 -6.22
CA LEU A 159 -1.10 -13.15 -7.01
C LEU A 159 0.11 -14.08 -6.90
N PHE A 160 1.31 -13.53 -6.99
CA PHE A 160 2.55 -14.29 -6.82
C PHE A 160 2.66 -14.89 -5.42
N GLY A 161 2.44 -14.07 -4.38
CA GLY A 161 2.45 -14.53 -3.00
C GLY A 161 1.39 -15.60 -2.72
N TYR A 162 0.18 -15.41 -3.22
CA TYR A 162 -0.90 -16.39 -3.11
C TYR A 162 -0.53 -17.73 -3.75
N THR A 163 -0.01 -17.73 -4.99
CA THR A 163 0.39 -18.95 -5.69
C THR A 163 1.54 -19.66 -4.99
N LEU A 164 2.52 -18.91 -4.50
CA LEU A 164 3.67 -19.44 -3.79
C LEU A 164 3.23 -20.08 -2.47
N LEU A 165 2.43 -19.39 -1.68
CA LEU A 165 1.99 -19.88 -0.37
C LEU A 165 1.03 -21.07 -0.50
N ARG A 166 0.14 -21.08 -1.51
CA ARG A 166 -0.74 -22.21 -1.79
C ARG A 166 0.04 -23.49 -2.14
N ARG A 167 1.14 -23.37 -2.87
CA ARG A 167 2.00 -24.49 -3.22
C ARG A 167 2.64 -25.17 -1.99
N PHE A 168 2.83 -24.43 -0.90
CA PHE A 168 3.41 -24.91 0.35
C PHE A 168 2.37 -25.30 1.42
N ASN A 169 1.17 -25.74 1.01
CA ASN A 169 0.09 -26.20 1.90
C ASN A 169 -0.30 -25.18 2.99
N TRP A 170 -1.04 -24.16 2.55
CA TRP A 170 -1.65 -23.18 3.44
C TRP A 170 -2.97 -23.73 4.05
N ASN A 171 -3.10 -25.00 4.42
CA ASN A 171 -4.26 -25.54 5.14
C ASN A 171 -3.98 -25.60 6.63
#